data_4ccc555264326f4fc8bfc201c6cf269c
#
_entry.id   4ccc555264326f4fc8bfc201c6cf269c
#
_cell.length_a   1.000
_cell.length_b   1.000
_cell.length_c   1.000
_cell.angle_alpha   90.00
_cell.angle_beta   90.00
_cell.angle_gamma   90.00
#
_symmetry.space_group_name_H-M   'P 1'
#
loop_
_entity.id
_entity.type
_entity.pdbx_description
1 polymer ?
#
loop_
_entity_poly.entity_id
_entity_poly.type
_entity_poly.pdbx_seq_one_letter_code
_entity_poly.pdbx_strand_id
1 'polypeptide(L)'
;EQDYGEVTNDVSCENVRGHVLYHQIEATGVPVMASGLVESSQQEIDEIVAMITRRAQTFTIVPGSYILTVVCMTETFRTRLGAELKSLATKNEFMGRFLRHVRIVDITDVTGAHATDVILSMSYAKTSHGRLLQQFGALESDGGRGMLLDALALADHHVDIVSAFGADDLEDDRLHHAGSKMLKTVLQWAQRLGNEQPIEPQARPDASNVLIDDLADRIRERGLNVAVDYGLDNGMRLPMVVGAKDKPYTLAVFTDDAQFMGIQSTRERHR
;
A
#
# COMPACT_ATOMS: atom_id res chain seq x y z
N GLU A 1 -12.20 -12.24 34.06
CA GLU A 1 -10.84 -12.65 33.60
C GLU A 1 -10.94 -12.83 32.09
N GLN A 2 -10.55 -11.79 31.31
CA GLN A 2 -10.50 -11.87 29.86
C GLN A 2 -9.08 -12.25 29.47
N ASP A 3 -8.97 -13.43 28.90
CA ASP A 3 -7.73 -14.00 28.37
C ASP A 3 -7.32 -13.19 27.12
N TYR A 4 -6.34 -12.29 27.29
CA TYR A 4 -5.67 -11.61 26.18
C TYR A 4 -4.65 -12.58 25.61
N GLY A 5 -5.01 -13.26 24.52
CA GLY A 5 -4.11 -14.15 23.79
C GLY A 5 -2.80 -13.46 23.46
N GLU A 6 -1.69 -14.20 23.66
CA GLU A 6 -0.33 -13.77 23.31
C GLU A 6 -0.26 -13.30 21.86
N VAL A 7 -0.09 -11.99 21.70
CA VAL A 7 0.28 -11.40 20.41
C VAL A 7 1.77 -11.65 20.22
N THR A 8 2.11 -12.71 19.50
CA THR A 8 3.47 -12.92 19.01
C THR A 8 3.74 -11.91 17.90
N ASN A 9 4.21 -10.73 18.30
CA ASN A 9 4.70 -9.70 17.38
C ASN A 9 6.12 -10.06 16.94
N ASP A 10 6.23 -10.79 15.86
CA ASP A 10 7.42 -10.79 15.04
C ASP A 10 7.30 -9.67 14.00
N VAL A 11 7.26 -8.44 14.48
CA VAL A 11 7.39 -7.24 13.64
C VAL A 11 8.88 -6.97 13.49
N SER A 12 9.49 -7.59 12.50
CA SER A 12 10.78 -7.15 12.00
C SER A 12 10.64 -5.69 11.54
N CYS A 13 11.46 -4.80 12.11
CA CYS A 13 11.47 -3.35 11.81
C CYS A 13 11.92 -3.00 10.38
N GLU A 14 11.96 -3.94 9.47
CA GLU A 14 12.22 -3.71 8.05
C GLU A 14 11.06 -3.05 7.31
N ASN A 15 9.91 -2.85 7.93
CA ASN A 15 8.65 -2.49 7.26
C ASN A 15 8.04 -1.14 7.65
N VAL A 16 8.83 -0.15 8.04
CA VAL A 16 8.37 1.27 8.04
C VAL A 16 8.63 1.93 6.68
N ARG A 17 8.89 1.16 5.63
CA ARG A 17 8.78 1.63 4.26
C ARG A 17 7.31 1.83 3.97
N GLY A 18 6.97 3.05 3.53
CA GLY A 18 5.59 3.45 3.25
C GLY A 18 4.80 2.34 2.58
N HIS A 19 3.58 2.19 3.01
CA HIS A 19 2.65 1.13 2.61
C HIS A 19 2.38 1.02 1.10
N VAL A 20 3.10 1.77 0.26
CA VAL A 20 2.93 1.78 -1.20
C VAL A 20 4.25 1.50 -1.90
N LEU A 21 4.26 0.45 -2.72
CA LEU A 21 5.37 0.06 -3.58
C LEU A 21 4.97 0.22 -5.05
N TYR A 22 5.88 0.74 -5.87
CA TYR A 22 5.66 0.93 -7.29
C TYR A 22 6.50 -0.06 -8.10
N HIS A 23 5.82 -0.83 -8.95
CA HIS A 23 6.42 -1.83 -9.84
C HIS A 23 6.18 -1.41 -11.28
N GLN A 24 7.19 -0.79 -11.89
CA GLN A 24 7.15 -0.51 -13.31
C GLN A 24 7.61 -1.73 -14.09
N ILE A 25 6.80 -2.15 -15.04
CA ILE A 25 7.07 -3.30 -15.90
C ILE A 25 7.23 -2.85 -17.35
N GLU A 26 8.00 -3.61 -18.11
CA GLU A 26 8.06 -3.46 -19.56
C GLU A 26 6.99 -4.36 -20.19
N ALA A 27 5.86 -3.76 -20.56
CA ALA A 27 4.78 -4.48 -21.23
C ALA A 27 4.27 -3.71 -22.44
N THR A 28 3.94 -4.46 -23.50
CA THR A 28 3.33 -3.91 -24.71
C THR A 28 1.82 -4.09 -24.64
N GLY A 29 1.09 -3.08 -25.04
CA GLY A 29 -0.37 -3.12 -25.01
C GLY A 29 -0.96 -3.95 -26.15
N VAL A 30 -2.08 -4.57 -25.85
CA VAL A 30 -2.92 -5.29 -26.80
C VAL A 30 -4.20 -4.49 -27.03
N PRO A 31 -4.56 -4.12 -28.26
CA PRO A 31 -5.81 -3.44 -28.55
C PRO A 31 -7.02 -4.31 -28.19
N VAL A 32 -7.95 -3.76 -27.42
CA VAL A 32 -9.23 -4.40 -27.14
C VAL A 32 -10.27 -3.87 -28.11
N MET A 33 -10.67 -4.72 -29.05
CA MET A 33 -11.57 -4.33 -30.16
C MET A 33 -12.92 -3.75 -29.69
N ALA A 34 -13.43 -4.21 -28.55
CA ALA A 34 -14.73 -3.79 -28.05
C ALA A 34 -14.73 -2.37 -27.43
N SER A 35 -13.62 -1.95 -26.81
CA SER A 35 -13.51 -0.70 -26.10
C SER A 35 -12.62 0.33 -26.78
N GLY A 36 -11.81 -0.07 -27.76
CA GLY A 36 -10.77 0.78 -28.34
C GLY A 36 -9.60 1.10 -27.41
N LEU A 37 -9.60 0.53 -26.22
CA LEU A 37 -8.54 0.70 -25.21
C LEU A 37 -7.33 -0.18 -25.56
N VAL A 38 -6.15 0.22 -25.08
CA VAL A 38 -4.94 -0.57 -25.19
C VAL A 38 -4.62 -1.13 -23.80
N GLU A 39 -4.99 -2.36 -23.58
CA GLU A 39 -4.75 -3.05 -22.32
C GLU A 39 -3.34 -3.64 -22.26
N SER A 40 -2.86 -3.85 -21.05
CA SER A 40 -1.58 -4.49 -20.80
C SER A 40 -1.59 -5.95 -21.25
N SER A 41 -0.44 -6.40 -21.69
CA SER A 41 -0.23 -7.74 -22.20
C SER A 41 -0.09 -8.78 -21.09
N GLN A 42 0.31 -9.98 -21.45
CA GLN A 42 0.51 -11.09 -20.54
C GLN A 42 1.60 -10.80 -19.49
N GLN A 43 2.59 -9.95 -19.81
CA GLN A 43 3.68 -9.62 -18.87
C GLN A 43 3.18 -9.01 -17.55
N GLU A 44 2.14 -8.16 -17.58
CA GLU A 44 1.58 -7.62 -16.33
C GLU A 44 0.86 -8.70 -15.51
N ILE A 45 0.16 -9.60 -16.18
CA ILE A 45 -0.47 -10.76 -15.52
C ILE A 45 0.59 -11.65 -14.88
N ASP A 46 1.67 -11.96 -15.61
CA ASP A 46 2.75 -12.80 -15.13
C ASP A 46 3.44 -12.21 -13.90
N GLU A 47 3.67 -10.88 -13.89
CA GLU A 47 4.22 -10.19 -12.71
C GLU A 47 3.26 -10.25 -11.52
N ILE A 48 1.97 -9.99 -11.71
CA ILE A 48 0.97 -10.09 -10.63
C ILE A 48 0.90 -11.52 -10.09
N VAL A 49 0.92 -12.53 -10.95
CA VAL A 49 0.97 -13.96 -10.55
C VAL A 49 2.24 -14.26 -9.76
N ALA A 50 3.39 -13.72 -10.17
CA ALA A 50 4.65 -13.87 -9.45
C ALA A 50 4.60 -13.20 -8.07
N MET A 51 4.02 -12.01 -7.96
CA MET A 51 3.82 -11.31 -6.69
C MET A 51 2.92 -12.10 -5.74
N ILE A 52 1.79 -12.61 -6.23
CA ILE A 52 0.88 -13.46 -5.45
C ILE A 52 1.61 -14.74 -4.98
N THR A 53 2.41 -15.34 -5.86
CA THR A 53 3.18 -16.55 -5.53
C THR A 53 4.24 -16.27 -4.47
N ARG A 54 5.00 -15.18 -4.59
CA ARG A 54 5.97 -14.75 -3.58
C ARG A 54 5.29 -14.54 -2.22
N ARG A 55 4.14 -13.86 -2.19
CA ARG A 55 3.37 -13.68 -0.94
C ARG A 55 2.88 -14.98 -0.35
N ALA A 56 2.38 -15.90 -1.18
CA ALA A 56 1.97 -17.22 -0.70
C ALA A 56 3.10 -17.95 0.02
N GLN A 57 4.34 -17.81 -0.47
CA GLN A 57 5.53 -18.46 0.09
C GLN A 57 5.97 -17.84 1.43
N THR A 58 5.59 -16.63 1.78
CA THR A 58 5.90 -16.02 3.08
C THR A 58 5.07 -16.59 4.21
N PHE A 59 3.96 -17.26 3.93
CA PHE A 59 3.08 -17.81 4.93
C PHE A 59 3.35 -19.32 5.14
N THR A 60 3.66 -19.70 6.36
CA THR A 60 3.59 -21.11 6.79
C THR A 60 2.13 -21.53 6.98
N ILE A 61 1.33 -20.64 7.60
CA ILE A 61 -0.13 -20.75 7.75
C ILE A 61 -0.73 -19.40 7.44
N VAL A 62 -1.66 -19.33 6.50
CA VAL A 62 -2.34 -18.07 6.16
C VAL A 62 -3.37 -17.77 7.24
N PRO A 63 -3.31 -16.59 7.90
CA PRO A 63 -4.35 -16.18 8.84
C PRO A 63 -5.72 -16.15 8.17
N GLY A 64 -6.76 -16.59 8.86
CA GLY A 64 -8.12 -16.60 8.31
C GLY A 64 -8.68 -15.22 7.96
N SER A 65 -8.15 -14.18 8.62
CA SER A 65 -8.48 -12.77 8.37
C SER A 65 -7.71 -12.15 7.19
N TYR A 66 -6.66 -12.81 6.69
CA TYR A 66 -5.85 -12.28 5.60
C TYR A 66 -6.64 -12.23 4.29
N ILE A 67 -6.68 -11.08 3.65
CA ILE A 67 -7.31 -10.86 2.36
C ILE A 67 -6.35 -10.07 1.48
N LEU A 68 -5.98 -10.66 0.36
CA LEU A 68 -5.27 -9.97 -0.72
C LEU A 68 -6.29 -9.60 -1.81
N THR A 69 -6.40 -8.32 -2.15
CA THR A 69 -7.27 -7.88 -3.23
C THR A 69 -6.45 -7.37 -4.40
N VAL A 70 -6.71 -7.91 -5.60
CA VAL A 70 -6.17 -7.37 -6.85
C VAL A 70 -7.24 -6.52 -7.49
N VAL A 71 -6.97 -5.23 -7.62
CA VAL A 71 -7.84 -4.26 -8.29
C VAL A 71 -7.37 -4.08 -9.73
N CYS A 72 -8.23 -4.31 -10.69
CA CYS A 72 -7.97 -4.15 -12.12
C CYS A 72 -8.73 -2.94 -12.65
N MET A 73 -8.10 -2.17 -13.55
CA MET A 73 -8.74 -1.00 -14.17
C MET A 73 -9.74 -1.39 -15.27
N THR A 74 -9.70 -2.64 -15.77
CA THR A 74 -10.61 -3.11 -16.81
C THR A 74 -11.13 -4.51 -16.53
N GLU A 75 -12.39 -4.74 -16.86
CA GLU A 75 -13.06 -6.03 -16.74
C GLU A 75 -12.38 -7.13 -17.60
N THR A 76 -11.92 -6.76 -18.79
CA THR A 76 -11.23 -7.72 -19.68
C THR A 76 -9.94 -8.22 -19.05
N PHE A 77 -9.13 -7.31 -18.47
CA PHE A 77 -7.90 -7.68 -17.78
C PHE A 77 -8.20 -8.52 -16.54
N ARG A 78 -9.21 -8.14 -15.75
CA ARG A 78 -9.69 -8.90 -14.60
C ARG A 78 -10.04 -10.33 -14.97
N THR A 79 -10.76 -10.51 -16.08
CA THR A 79 -11.17 -11.84 -16.57
C THR A 79 -9.97 -12.70 -16.98
N ARG A 80 -9.00 -12.11 -17.69
CA ARG A 80 -7.75 -12.80 -18.10
C ARG A 80 -6.93 -13.21 -16.88
N LEU A 81 -6.71 -12.32 -15.93
CA LEU A 81 -6.00 -12.61 -14.67
C LEU A 81 -6.72 -13.72 -13.89
N GLY A 82 -8.04 -13.66 -13.79
CA GLY A 82 -8.85 -14.68 -13.11
C GLY A 82 -8.70 -16.06 -13.73
N ALA A 83 -8.65 -16.15 -15.07
CA ALA A 83 -8.42 -17.41 -15.78
C ALA A 83 -7.02 -17.99 -15.46
N GLU A 84 -5.99 -17.14 -15.43
CA GLU A 84 -4.62 -17.57 -15.13
C GLU A 84 -4.48 -18.06 -13.68
N LEU A 85 -5.04 -17.34 -12.70
CA LEU A 85 -5.03 -17.77 -11.31
C LEU A 85 -5.83 -19.05 -11.09
N LYS A 86 -6.94 -19.25 -11.79
CA LYS A 86 -7.69 -20.51 -11.76
C LYS A 86 -6.87 -21.67 -12.33
N SER A 87 -6.14 -21.46 -13.42
CA SER A 87 -5.23 -22.45 -13.98
C SER A 87 -4.13 -22.82 -12.97
N LEU A 88 -3.53 -21.82 -12.32
CA LEU A 88 -2.52 -22.01 -11.28
C LEU A 88 -3.05 -22.81 -10.08
N ALA A 89 -4.27 -22.50 -9.61
CA ALA A 89 -4.92 -23.21 -8.53
C ALA A 89 -5.14 -24.71 -8.84
N THR A 90 -5.42 -25.03 -10.09
CA THR A 90 -5.64 -26.41 -10.53
C THR A 90 -4.33 -27.20 -10.57
N LYS A 91 -3.21 -26.53 -10.91
CA LYS A 91 -1.89 -27.18 -11.06
C LYS A 91 -1.14 -27.31 -9.73
N ASN A 92 -1.46 -26.50 -8.75
CA ASN A 92 -0.74 -26.42 -7.47
C ASN A 92 -1.71 -26.30 -6.30
N GLU A 93 -1.83 -27.36 -5.49
CA GLU A 93 -2.74 -27.41 -4.34
C GLU A 93 -2.43 -26.34 -3.28
N PHE A 94 -1.15 -26.07 -3.02
CA PHE A 94 -0.74 -25.02 -2.11
C PHE A 94 -1.24 -23.66 -2.57
N MET A 95 -1.03 -23.33 -3.84
CA MET A 95 -1.57 -22.11 -4.44
C MET A 95 -3.10 -22.10 -4.44
N GLY A 96 -3.75 -23.23 -4.70
CA GLY A 96 -5.21 -23.36 -4.63
C GLY A 96 -5.77 -23.03 -3.25
N ARG A 97 -5.04 -23.37 -2.17
CA ARG A 97 -5.40 -22.98 -0.80
C ARG A 97 -5.21 -21.48 -0.55
N PHE A 98 -4.07 -20.92 -0.96
CA PHE A 98 -3.79 -19.50 -0.79
C PHE A 98 -4.75 -18.61 -1.59
N LEU A 99 -5.08 -19.01 -2.82
CA LEU A 99 -5.97 -18.25 -3.70
C LEU A 99 -7.40 -18.11 -3.17
N ARG A 100 -7.80 -18.86 -2.14
CA ARG A 100 -9.07 -18.61 -1.42
C ARG A 100 -9.08 -17.30 -0.63
N HIS A 101 -7.90 -16.76 -0.33
CA HIS A 101 -7.72 -15.48 0.34
C HIS A 101 -7.47 -14.33 -0.68
N VAL A 102 -7.49 -14.62 -1.97
CA VAL A 102 -7.27 -13.64 -3.04
C VAL A 102 -8.60 -13.28 -3.70
N ARG A 103 -8.89 -11.99 -3.77
CA ARG A 103 -10.02 -11.42 -4.50
C ARG A 103 -9.51 -10.66 -5.72
N ILE A 104 -10.23 -10.75 -6.83
CA ILE A 104 -9.95 -9.96 -8.03
C ILE A 104 -11.20 -9.14 -8.31
N VAL A 105 -11.07 -7.82 -8.29
CA VAL A 105 -12.18 -6.89 -8.46
C VAL A 105 -11.90 -5.89 -9.58
N ASP A 106 -12.94 -5.39 -10.19
CA ASP A 106 -12.86 -4.21 -11.06
C ASP A 106 -12.78 -2.95 -10.20
N ILE A 107 -12.16 -1.88 -10.69
CA ILE A 107 -12.06 -0.63 -9.95
C ILE A 107 -13.43 -0.01 -9.62
N THR A 108 -14.45 -0.36 -10.37
CA THR A 108 -15.84 0.09 -10.12
C THR A 108 -16.48 -0.59 -8.92
N ASP A 109 -15.93 -1.74 -8.47
CA ASP A 109 -16.51 -2.59 -7.43
C ASP A 109 -15.76 -2.48 -6.07
N VAL A 110 -14.86 -1.50 -5.92
CA VAL A 110 -14.01 -1.38 -4.71
C VAL A 110 -14.69 -0.73 -3.52
N THR A 111 -15.80 -0.01 -3.71
CA THR A 111 -16.44 0.78 -2.66
C THR A 111 -16.90 -0.08 -1.49
N GLY A 112 -16.49 0.30 -0.27
CA GLY A 112 -16.91 -0.37 0.97
C GLY A 112 -16.25 -1.71 1.26
N ALA A 113 -15.24 -2.11 0.48
CA ALA A 113 -14.46 -3.32 0.74
C ALA A 113 -13.28 -3.03 1.69
N HIS A 114 -12.71 -4.10 2.26
CA HIS A 114 -11.47 -4.08 3.05
C HIS A 114 -10.54 -5.19 2.58
N ALA A 115 -9.24 -4.92 2.62
CA ALA A 115 -8.20 -5.90 2.31
C ALA A 115 -6.99 -5.68 3.21
N THR A 116 -6.31 -6.75 3.58
CA THR A 116 -5.02 -6.66 4.28
C THR A 116 -3.98 -6.03 3.37
N ASP A 117 -3.89 -6.54 2.14
CA ASP A 117 -2.98 -6.05 1.11
C ASP A 117 -3.72 -5.84 -0.22
N VAL A 118 -3.26 -4.89 -1.00
CA VAL A 118 -3.81 -4.59 -2.32
C VAL A 118 -2.71 -4.65 -3.39
N ILE A 119 -3.02 -5.24 -4.53
CA ILE A 119 -2.27 -5.08 -5.77
C ILE A 119 -3.17 -4.26 -6.71
N LEU A 120 -2.76 -3.04 -7.03
CA LEU A 120 -3.45 -2.16 -7.96
C LEU A 120 -2.79 -2.27 -9.33
N SER A 121 -3.43 -3.00 -10.24
CA SER A 121 -2.99 -3.14 -11.63
C SER A 121 -3.54 -1.99 -12.45
N MET A 122 -2.65 -1.26 -13.14
CA MET A 122 -3.09 -0.20 -14.06
C MET A 122 -3.77 -0.76 -15.30
N SER A 123 -3.52 -2.03 -15.64
CA SER A 123 -4.17 -2.78 -16.73
C SER A 123 -4.03 -2.17 -18.13
N TYR A 124 -3.36 -1.03 -18.28
CA TYR A 124 -3.09 -0.35 -19.55
C TYR A 124 -1.60 -0.40 -19.88
N ALA A 125 -1.28 -0.30 -21.18
CA ALA A 125 0.11 -0.25 -21.62
C ALA A 125 0.27 0.62 -22.87
N LYS A 126 1.53 0.89 -23.23
CA LYS A 126 1.88 1.56 -24.48
C LYS A 126 1.60 0.63 -25.67
N THR A 127 1.22 1.20 -26.78
CA THR A 127 1.13 0.49 -28.06
C THR A 127 2.51 -0.06 -28.47
N SER A 128 2.53 -0.94 -29.47
CA SER A 128 3.79 -1.44 -30.08
C SER A 128 4.70 -0.32 -30.63
N HIS A 129 4.17 0.88 -30.82
CA HIS A 129 4.91 2.07 -31.27
C HIS A 129 5.33 2.96 -30.09
N GLY A 130 5.22 2.49 -28.84
CA GLY A 130 5.63 3.20 -27.64
C GLY A 130 4.67 4.33 -27.21
N ARG A 131 3.50 4.47 -27.82
CA ARG A 131 2.53 5.51 -27.49
C ARG A 131 1.50 5.03 -26.50
N LEU A 132 1.30 5.78 -25.41
CA LEU A 132 0.22 5.56 -24.46
C LEU A 132 -1.04 6.28 -24.97
N LEU A 133 -2.13 5.53 -25.12
CA LEU A 133 -3.45 6.11 -25.31
C LEU A 133 -3.96 6.54 -23.93
N GLN A 134 -4.11 7.87 -23.74
CA GLN A 134 -4.48 8.43 -22.44
C GLN A 134 -6.00 8.37 -22.22
N GLN A 135 -6.58 7.19 -22.44
CA GLN A 135 -7.96 6.85 -22.17
C GLN A 135 -7.98 5.76 -21.10
N PHE A 136 -8.59 6.06 -19.96
CA PHE A 136 -8.51 5.22 -18.76
C PHE A 136 -9.90 4.74 -18.30
N GLY A 137 -10.82 4.58 -19.23
CA GLY A 137 -12.10 3.94 -19.00
C GLY A 137 -12.88 4.50 -17.82
N ALA A 138 -13.07 3.72 -16.77
CA ALA A 138 -13.84 4.11 -15.60
C ALA A 138 -13.31 5.38 -14.89
N LEU A 139 -12.00 5.67 -14.98
CA LEU A 139 -11.41 6.87 -14.39
C LEU A 139 -11.83 8.17 -15.09
N GLU A 140 -12.39 8.10 -16.29
CA GLU A 140 -12.88 9.25 -17.03
C GLU A 140 -14.32 9.65 -16.66
N SER A 141 -15.00 8.83 -15.85
CA SER A 141 -16.30 9.15 -15.28
C SER A 141 -16.21 10.21 -14.16
N ASP A 142 -17.34 10.83 -13.83
CA ASP A 142 -17.42 11.81 -12.73
C ASP A 142 -16.98 11.22 -11.37
N GLY A 143 -17.17 9.92 -11.16
CA GLY A 143 -16.71 9.16 -9.97
C GLY A 143 -15.27 8.67 -10.03
N GLY A 144 -14.57 8.79 -11.16
CA GLY A 144 -13.29 8.15 -11.39
C GLY A 144 -12.19 8.50 -10.39
N ARG A 145 -12.16 9.75 -9.92
CA ARG A 145 -11.26 10.16 -8.82
C ARG A 145 -11.54 9.42 -7.52
N GLY A 146 -12.83 9.30 -7.16
CA GLY A 146 -13.27 8.59 -5.96
C GLY A 146 -12.90 7.12 -6.01
N MET A 147 -13.16 6.45 -7.12
CA MET A 147 -12.81 5.03 -7.33
C MET A 147 -11.32 4.76 -7.12
N LEU A 148 -10.44 5.62 -7.63
CA LEU A 148 -9.00 5.46 -7.45
C LEU A 148 -8.58 5.68 -5.99
N LEU A 149 -9.17 6.65 -5.30
CA LEU A 149 -8.91 6.89 -3.88
C LEU A 149 -9.43 5.73 -3.01
N ASP A 150 -10.61 5.20 -3.32
CA ASP A 150 -11.18 4.04 -2.63
C ASP A 150 -10.29 2.81 -2.83
N ALA A 151 -9.75 2.59 -4.04
CA ALA A 151 -8.82 1.50 -4.32
C ALA A 151 -7.52 1.61 -3.51
N LEU A 152 -6.98 2.81 -3.33
CA LEU A 152 -5.79 3.04 -2.50
C LEU A 152 -6.09 2.90 -1.00
N ALA A 153 -7.29 3.32 -0.56
CA ALA A 153 -7.71 3.26 0.82
C ALA A 153 -8.20 1.86 1.26
N LEU A 154 -8.28 0.91 0.33
CA LEU A 154 -8.76 -0.45 0.56
C LEU A 154 -7.81 -1.25 1.46
N ALA A 155 -6.51 -0.99 1.40
CA ALA A 155 -5.47 -1.75 2.09
C ALA A 155 -5.27 -1.28 3.53
N ASP A 156 -5.23 -2.25 4.45
CA ASP A 156 -4.85 -2.00 5.83
C ASP A 156 -3.31 -1.90 5.99
N HIS A 157 -2.54 -2.64 5.18
CA HIS A 157 -1.08 -2.73 5.32
C HIS A 157 -0.32 -2.27 4.07
N HIS A 158 -0.51 -2.90 2.91
CA HIS A 158 0.32 -2.65 1.73
C HIS A 158 -0.49 -2.45 0.46
N VAL A 159 -0.03 -1.50 -0.37
CA VAL A 159 -0.49 -1.32 -1.74
C VAL A 159 0.69 -1.49 -2.69
N ASP A 160 0.63 -2.47 -3.56
CA ASP A 160 1.55 -2.59 -4.70
C ASP A 160 0.88 -2.03 -5.94
N ILE A 161 1.48 -1.03 -6.57
CA ILE A 161 1.00 -0.48 -7.83
C ILE A 161 1.83 -1.09 -8.95
N VAL A 162 1.17 -1.82 -9.85
CA VAL A 162 1.79 -2.43 -11.03
C VAL A 162 1.38 -1.67 -12.27
N SER A 163 2.34 -1.17 -13.04
CA SER A 163 2.08 -0.36 -14.23
C SER A 163 3.08 -0.58 -15.34
N ALA A 164 2.61 -0.62 -16.58
CA ALA A 164 3.43 -0.65 -17.79
C ALA A 164 3.82 0.76 -18.30
N PHE A 165 3.48 1.81 -17.57
CA PHE A 165 3.83 3.19 -17.90
C PHE A 165 4.06 4.00 -16.61
N GLY A 166 4.81 5.07 -16.74
CA GLY A 166 5.09 5.98 -15.63
C GLY A 166 4.28 7.27 -15.71
N ALA A 167 4.45 8.12 -14.69
CA ALA A 167 3.81 9.43 -14.66
C ALA A 167 4.28 10.35 -15.79
N ASP A 168 5.53 10.19 -16.24
CA ASP A 168 6.13 10.98 -17.33
C ASP A 168 5.52 10.64 -18.71
N ASP A 169 4.85 9.50 -18.83
CA ASP A 169 4.13 9.11 -20.04
C ASP A 169 2.77 9.80 -20.17
N LEU A 170 2.32 10.52 -19.12
CA LEU A 170 1.03 11.18 -19.03
C LEU A 170 1.17 12.68 -19.33
N GLU A 171 0.65 13.10 -20.50
CA GLU A 171 0.67 14.48 -20.95
C GLU A 171 -0.51 15.25 -20.33
N ASP A 172 -0.25 16.32 -19.58
CA ASP A 172 -1.29 17.09 -18.86
C ASP A 172 -2.38 17.63 -19.80
N ASP A 173 -2.01 18.02 -21.01
CA ASP A 173 -2.93 18.56 -22.03
C ASP A 173 -3.97 17.53 -22.51
N ARG A 174 -3.73 16.25 -22.26
CA ARG A 174 -4.61 15.14 -22.65
C ARG A 174 -5.41 14.58 -21.50
N LEU A 175 -5.09 14.96 -20.27
CA LEU A 175 -5.80 14.53 -19.08
C LEU A 175 -6.94 15.49 -18.76
N HIS A 176 -8.13 15.20 -19.29
CA HIS A 176 -9.28 16.09 -19.14
C HIS A 176 -10.11 15.78 -17.89
N HIS A 177 -10.11 14.54 -17.43
CA HIS A 177 -10.95 14.05 -16.33
C HIS A 177 -10.22 14.06 -14.98
N ALA A 178 -10.96 14.26 -13.89
CA ALA A 178 -10.40 14.34 -12.54
C ALA A 178 -9.72 13.02 -12.12
N GLY A 179 -10.23 11.87 -12.56
CA GLY A 179 -9.66 10.56 -12.27
C GLY A 179 -8.32 10.34 -12.98
N SER A 180 -8.20 10.71 -14.26
CA SER A 180 -6.95 10.59 -15.00
C SER A 180 -5.87 11.55 -14.52
N LYS A 181 -6.23 12.77 -14.07
CA LYS A 181 -5.29 13.68 -13.38
C LYS A 181 -4.82 13.11 -12.04
N MET A 182 -5.75 12.51 -11.28
CA MET A 182 -5.41 11.84 -10.02
C MET A 182 -4.49 10.65 -10.24
N LEU A 183 -4.70 9.86 -11.31
CA LEU A 183 -3.83 8.76 -11.70
C LEU A 183 -2.38 9.23 -11.89
N LYS A 184 -2.16 10.32 -12.62
CA LYS A 184 -0.82 10.91 -12.78
C LYS A 184 -0.21 11.28 -11.43
N THR A 185 -0.99 11.93 -10.56
CA THR A 185 -0.53 12.31 -9.22
C THR A 185 -0.13 11.07 -8.38
N VAL A 186 -0.94 10.02 -8.43
CA VAL A 186 -0.66 8.76 -7.71
C VAL A 186 0.62 8.11 -8.23
N LEU A 187 0.81 8.03 -9.55
CA LEU A 187 2.04 7.48 -10.14
C LEU A 187 3.28 8.31 -9.78
N GLN A 188 3.20 9.64 -9.84
CA GLN A 188 4.29 10.53 -9.42
C GLN A 188 4.67 10.29 -7.96
N TRP A 189 3.67 10.19 -7.10
CA TRP A 189 3.88 9.93 -5.68
C TRP A 189 4.50 8.55 -5.44
N ALA A 190 3.96 7.50 -6.07
CA ALA A 190 4.44 6.13 -5.94
C ALA A 190 5.88 5.97 -6.46
N GLN A 191 6.22 6.61 -7.60
CA GLN A 191 7.58 6.62 -8.14
C GLN A 191 8.57 7.33 -7.22
N ARG A 192 8.17 8.43 -6.56
CA ARG A 192 9.01 9.11 -5.56
C ARG A 192 9.28 8.22 -4.37
N LEU A 193 8.26 7.59 -3.81
CA LEU A 193 8.42 6.67 -2.68
C LEU A 193 9.34 5.48 -3.01
N GLY A 194 9.29 4.99 -4.25
CA GLY A 194 10.17 3.91 -4.71
C GLY A 194 11.63 4.34 -4.92
N ASN A 195 11.88 5.63 -5.17
CA ASN A 195 13.22 6.19 -5.42
C ASN A 195 13.83 6.88 -4.20
N GLU A 196 13.03 7.28 -3.23
CA GLU A 196 13.54 7.86 -1.99
C GLU A 196 14.15 6.76 -1.14
N GLN A 197 15.38 6.98 -0.69
CA GLN A 197 15.94 6.17 0.38
C GLN A 197 14.97 6.25 1.57
N PRO A 198 14.73 5.14 2.29
CA PRO A 198 13.85 5.16 3.44
C PRO A 198 14.35 6.25 4.39
N ILE A 199 13.52 7.27 4.61
CA ILE A 199 13.81 8.28 5.62
C ILE A 199 13.68 7.53 6.93
N GLU A 200 14.82 7.25 7.56
CA GLU A 200 14.81 6.59 8.86
C GLU A 200 14.15 7.53 9.88
N PRO A 201 13.21 7.03 10.68
CA PRO A 201 12.64 7.80 11.75
C PRO A 201 13.74 8.26 12.71
N GLN A 202 13.77 9.54 13.05
CA GLN A 202 14.79 10.14 13.89
C GLN A 202 14.20 10.67 15.19
N ALA A 203 14.97 10.62 16.27
CA ALA A 203 14.66 11.29 17.51
C ALA A 203 15.03 12.78 17.41
N ARG A 204 14.23 13.64 18.00
CA ARG A 204 14.53 15.07 18.21
C ARG A 204 14.63 15.35 19.71
N PRO A 205 15.82 15.29 20.29
CA PRO A 205 15.98 15.49 21.74
C PRO A 205 15.64 16.91 22.20
N ASP A 206 15.60 17.88 21.28
CA ASP A 206 15.35 19.29 21.62
C ASP A 206 13.85 19.66 21.67
N ALA A 207 12.95 18.78 21.29
CA ALA A 207 11.50 18.98 21.37
C ALA A 207 10.98 18.66 22.79
N SER A 208 11.57 19.26 23.82
CA SER A 208 11.43 18.81 25.19
C SER A 208 10.09 19.13 25.84
N ASN A 209 9.46 18.08 26.32
CA ASN A 209 8.44 18.11 27.35
C ASN A 209 9.09 17.58 28.64
N VAL A 210 9.23 18.39 29.68
CA VAL A 210 9.92 18.05 30.93
C VAL A 210 9.43 16.72 31.53
N LEU A 211 8.14 16.42 31.41
CA LEU A 211 7.57 15.16 31.88
C LEU A 211 8.08 13.95 31.06
N ILE A 212 8.15 14.11 29.76
CA ILE A 212 8.63 13.04 28.85
C ILE A 212 10.12 12.81 29.06
N ASP A 213 10.89 13.87 29.24
CA ASP A 213 12.34 13.80 29.48
C ASP A 213 12.65 13.10 30.81
N ASP A 214 11.97 13.47 31.91
CA ASP A 214 12.13 12.81 33.22
C ASP A 214 11.74 11.33 33.14
N LEU A 215 10.65 11.01 32.44
CA LEU A 215 10.22 9.63 32.22
C LEU A 215 11.23 8.85 31.36
N ALA A 216 11.74 9.46 30.31
CA ALA A 216 12.74 8.85 29.44
C ALA A 216 14.02 8.52 30.20
N ASP A 217 14.50 9.43 31.06
CA ASP A 217 15.70 9.21 31.87
C ASP A 217 15.51 8.07 32.89
N ARG A 218 14.38 8.03 33.56
CA ARG A 218 14.04 6.91 34.46
C ARG A 218 13.96 5.54 33.77
N ILE A 219 13.53 5.53 32.52
CA ILE A 219 13.47 4.29 31.71
C ILE A 219 14.88 3.90 31.25
N ARG A 220 15.71 4.87 30.84
CA ARG A 220 17.12 4.64 30.48
C ARG A 220 17.93 4.09 31.65
N GLU A 221 17.71 4.60 32.87
CA GLU A 221 18.35 4.10 34.10
C GLU A 221 18.04 2.61 34.35
N ARG A 222 16.91 2.11 33.84
CA ARG A 222 16.57 0.68 33.89
C ARG A 222 17.17 -0.15 32.75
N GLY A 223 18.06 0.44 31.95
CA GLY A 223 18.80 -0.25 30.90
C GLY A 223 18.02 -0.44 29.57
N LEU A 224 16.92 0.30 29.38
CA LEU A 224 16.15 0.26 28.16
C LEU A 224 16.60 1.36 27.19
N ASN A 225 16.43 1.11 25.89
CA ASN A 225 16.66 2.11 24.85
C ASN A 225 15.41 3.01 24.70
N VAL A 226 15.60 4.33 24.72
CA VAL A 226 14.50 5.30 24.66
C VAL A 226 14.85 6.42 23.68
N ALA A 227 13.94 6.71 22.77
CA ALA A 227 13.98 7.90 21.93
C ALA A 227 12.75 8.78 22.17
N VAL A 228 12.97 10.09 22.24
CA VAL A 228 11.94 11.11 22.44
C VAL A 228 11.69 11.81 21.11
N ASP A 229 10.45 12.20 20.86
CA ASP A 229 9.98 12.82 19.62
C ASP A 229 10.46 12.04 18.37
N TYR A 230 10.12 10.76 18.34
CA TYR A 230 10.59 9.81 17.34
C TYR A 230 9.64 9.75 16.16
N GLY A 231 10.14 9.95 14.94
CA GLY A 231 9.33 9.86 13.74
C GLY A 231 9.95 10.52 12.53
N LEU A 232 9.12 10.78 11.52
CA LEU A 232 9.51 11.42 10.27
C LEU A 232 9.35 12.94 10.38
N ASP A 233 10.22 13.70 9.75
CA ASP A 233 10.20 15.17 9.81
C ASP A 233 8.91 15.80 9.26
N ASN A 234 8.34 15.19 8.23
CA ASN A 234 7.09 15.65 7.61
C ASN A 234 5.94 14.62 7.79
N GLY A 235 6.04 13.77 8.81
CA GLY A 235 5.09 12.70 9.07
C GLY A 235 4.63 12.62 10.52
N MET A 236 4.10 11.46 10.88
CA MET A 236 3.72 11.18 12.26
C MET A 236 4.96 11.10 13.15
N ARG A 237 4.91 11.72 14.31
CA ARG A 237 5.91 11.64 15.37
C ARG A 237 5.29 11.09 16.64
N LEU A 238 6.04 10.26 17.34
CA LEU A 238 5.62 9.65 18.60
C LEU A 238 6.33 10.37 19.74
N PRO A 239 5.63 10.78 20.80
CA PRO A 239 6.24 11.50 21.92
C PRO A 239 7.42 10.77 22.52
N MET A 240 7.31 9.44 22.68
CA MET A 240 8.42 8.59 23.14
C MET A 240 8.25 7.16 22.65
N VAL A 241 9.36 6.52 22.31
CA VAL A 241 9.41 5.08 22.00
C VAL A 241 10.45 4.39 22.87
N VAL A 242 10.18 3.14 23.22
CA VAL A 242 11.01 2.35 24.14
C VAL A 242 11.28 0.95 23.50
N GLY A 243 12.48 0.49 23.68
CA GLY A 243 12.91 -0.86 23.26
C GLY A 243 13.92 -1.48 24.20
N ALA A 244 14.20 -2.76 24.04
CA ALA A 244 15.31 -3.39 24.71
C ALA A 244 16.66 -2.88 24.15
N LYS A 245 17.72 -2.94 24.95
CA LYS A 245 19.05 -2.54 24.50
C LYS A 245 19.46 -3.33 23.25
N ASP A 246 19.96 -2.61 22.25
CA ASP A 246 20.39 -3.14 20.94
C ASP A 246 19.29 -3.87 20.16
N LYS A 247 18.01 -3.56 20.45
CA LYS A 247 16.84 -4.04 19.71
C LYS A 247 15.98 -2.88 19.21
N PRO A 248 15.15 -3.12 18.21
CA PRO A 248 14.16 -2.14 17.73
C PRO A 248 13.23 -1.66 18.85
N TYR A 249 12.66 -0.47 18.67
CA TYR A 249 11.62 0.03 19.56
C TYR A 249 10.35 -0.81 19.41
N THR A 250 9.79 -1.24 20.54
CA THR A 250 8.61 -2.12 20.56
C THR A 250 7.41 -1.51 21.27
N LEU A 251 7.60 -0.37 21.94
CA LEU A 251 6.56 0.30 22.69
C LEU A 251 6.55 1.79 22.35
N ALA A 252 5.36 2.35 22.07
CA ALA A 252 5.14 3.78 21.98
C ALA A 252 4.45 4.26 23.28
N VAL A 253 4.92 5.35 23.84
CA VAL A 253 4.35 5.99 25.04
C VAL A 253 3.74 7.32 24.63
N PHE A 254 2.46 7.47 24.90
CA PHE A 254 1.71 8.70 24.70
C PHE A 254 1.41 9.34 26.06
N THR A 255 1.39 10.66 26.09
CA THR A 255 1.04 11.45 27.28
C THR A 255 -0.08 12.41 26.92
N ASP A 256 -0.96 12.64 27.89
CA ASP A 256 -2.00 13.69 27.81
C ASP A 256 -1.36 15.07 28.04
N ASP A 257 -0.49 15.46 27.12
CA ASP A 257 0.18 16.75 27.18
C ASP A 257 -0.68 17.92 26.64
N ALA A 258 -0.14 19.12 26.67
CA ALA A 258 -0.83 20.31 26.19
C ALA A 258 -1.18 20.22 24.70
N GLN A 259 -0.41 19.46 23.91
CA GLN A 259 -0.65 19.25 22.49
C GLN A 259 -1.85 18.33 22.28
N PHE A 260 -1.94 17.21 23.02
CA PHE A 260 -3.10 16.33 23.03
C PHE A 260 -4.36 17.03 23.53
N MET A 261 -4.23 17.84 24.61
CA MET A 261 -5.35 18.62 25.17
C MET A 261 -5.85 19.70 24.19
N GLY A 262 -4.99 20.19 23.30
CA GLY A 262 -5.34 21.17 22.25
C GLY A 262 -6.12 20.54 21.08
N ILE A 263 -6.16 19.23 20.95
CA ILE A 263 -6.91 18.56 19.88
C ILE A 263 -8.41 18.67 20.13
N GLN A 264 -9.09 19.47 19.32
CA GLN A 264 -10.54 19.72 19.47
C GLN A 264 -11.41 18.63 18.84
N SER A 265 -10.87 17.88 17.87
CA SER A 265 -11.60 16.86 17.13
C SER A 265 -11.48 15.50 17.81
N THR A 266 -12.62 14.87 18.11
CA THR A 266 -12.68 13.50 18.65
C THR A 266 -12.01 12.50 17.70
N ARG A 267 -12.10 12.73 16.38
CA ARG A 267 -11.50 11.88 15.36
C ARG A 267 -9.95 11.95 15.36
N GLU A 268 -9.39 13.11 15.68
CA GLU A 268 -7.92 13.29 15.78
C GLU A 268 -7.38 12.70 17.08
N ARG A 269 -8.17 12.72 18.18
CA ARG A 269 -7.80 12.09 19.45
C ARG A 269 -7.75 10.56 19.39
N HIS A 270 -8.45 9.95 18.43
CA HIS A 270 -8.52 8.50 18.25
C HIS A 270 -7.63 7.99 17.11
N ARG A 271 -6.83 8.85 16.51
CA ARG A 271 -5.77 8.47 15.58
C ARG A 271 -4.43 8.37 16.30
#